data_0f9e5650b95d7782ab41f758ade4fe64
#
_entry.id   0f9e5650b95d7782ab41f758ade4fe64
#
_cell.length_a   1.000
_cell.length_b   1.000
_cell.length_c   1.000
_cell.angle_alpha   90.00
_cell.angle_beta   90.00
_cell.angle_gamma   90.00
#
_symmetry.space_group_name_H-M   'P 1'
#
loop_
_entity.id
_entity.type
_entity.pdbx_description
1 polymer ?
#
loop_
_entity_poly.entity_id
_entity_poly.type
_entity_poly.pdbx_seq_one_letter_code
_entity_poly.pdbx_strand_id
1 'polypeptide(L)'
;MNKKELNEYLNKQISTRQWGHAYLFYSSQIEEFNEEILQFLYKILFLNIEENRNEILGEDKKKNIISQIKNSVISDFNMLDGNDANTQKVREFFLDIEKKPLILENKIYIIDNFDMLNDSAQNVTLKTLEEPPKYAIIVIKASNINSIIDTVRSRCQKIYLGEDNFDNINEIDEKINELANNIIKDTEISKYTIYYAKYRDKITRDNVVEILRYLEKNIFLDIINKYEMTEVVAKSKQKITRNENFEMLKDYLLENLWRVKNGNS
;
A
#
# COMPACT_ATOMS: atom_id res chain seq x y z
N MET A 1 -6.24 -7.37 -1.42
CA MET A 1 -6.24 -8.63 -2.24
C MET A 1 -5.77 -9.77 -1.36
N ASN A 2 -6.54 -10.85 -1.28
CA ASN A 2 -6.10 -12.09 -0.65
C ASN A 2 -5.08 -12.85 -1.54
N LYS A 3 -4.49 -13.94 -1.03
CA LYS A 3 -3.47 -14.72 -1.77
C LYS A 3 -3.97 -15.24 -3.12
N LYS A 4 -5.24 -15.66 -3.21
CA LYS A 4 -5.83 -16.18 -4.44
C LYS A 4 -5.99 -15.07 -5.49
N GLU A 5 -6.55 -13.94 -5.09
CA GLU A 5 -6.71 -12.76 -5.95
C GLU A 5 -5.37 -12.21 -6.42
N LEU A 6 -4.38 -12.16 -5.53
CA LEU A 6 -3.02 -11.76 -5.89
C LEU A 6 -2.44 -12.70 -6.95
N ASN A 7 -2.55 -14.03 -6.75
CA ASN A 7 -2.05 -15.00 -7.71
C ASN A 7 -2.76 -14.89 -9.07
N GLU A 8 -4.07 -14.69 -9.09
CA GLU A 8 -4.83 -14.47 -10.34
C GLU A 8 -4.37 -13.19 -11.05
N TYR A 9 -4.21 -12.09 -10.30
CA TYR A 9 -3.74 -10.81 -10.83
C TYR A 9 -2.31 -10.91 -11.41
N LEU A 10 -1.38 -11.48 -10.66
CA LEU A 10 0.02 -11.64 -11.09
C LEU A 10 0.15 -12.63 -12.26
N ASN A 11 -0.60 -13.73 -12.26
CA ASN A 11 -0.64 -14.67 -13.37
C ASN A 11 -1.22 -14.04 -14.65
N LYS A 12 -2.18 -13.12 -14.52
CA LYS A 12 -2.69 -12.36 -15.68
C LYS A 12 -1.59 -11.49 -16.28
N GLN A 13 -0.80 -10.78 -15.47
CA GLN A 13 0.33 -10.00 -15.98
C GLN A 13 1.35 -10.90 -16.71
N ILE A 14 1.65 -12.08 -16.16
CA ILE A 14 2.53 -13.06 -16.80
C ILE A 14 1.98 -13.52 -18.16
N SER A 15 0.70 -13.92 -18.19
CA SER A 15 0.07 -14.45 -19.42
C SER A 15 -0.03 -13.40 -20.53
N THR A 16 -0.24 -12.13 -20.17
CA THR A 16 -0.27 -11.02 -21.14
C THR A 16 1.10 -10.41 -21.41
N ARG A 17 2.15 -10.82 -20.68
CA ARG A 17 3.50 -10.25 -20.72
C ARG A 17 3.55 -8.75 -20.47
N GLN A 18 2.66 -8.29 -19.61
CA GLN A 18 2.49 -6.88 -19.25
C GLN A 18 2.75 -6.69 -17.76
N TRP A 19 3.99 -6.88 -17.33
CA TRP A 19 4.43 -6.54 -15.98
C TRP A 19 5.14 -5.20 -15.91
N GLY A 20 5.08 -4.58 -14.74
CA GLY A 20 5.71 -3.28 -14.48
C GLY A 20 7.19 -3.41 -14.12
N HIS A 21 7.89 -2.28 -14.15
CA HIS A 21 9.28 -2.19 -13.70
C HIS A 21 9.43 -1.91 -12.21
N ALA A 22 8.39 -1.35 -11.56
CA ALA A 22 8.41 -1.01 -10.15
C ALA A 22 7.09 -1.35 -9.47
N TYR A 23 7.15 -2.15 -8.42
CA TYR A 23 6.01 -2.58 -7.60
C TYR A 23 6.16 -2.10 -6.17
N LEU A 24 5.07 -1.68 -5.57
CA LEU A 24 4.96 -1.44 -4.13
C LEU A 24 3.86 -2.35 -3.57
N PHE A 25 4.27 -3.46 -2.98
CA PHE A 25 3.40 -4.32 -2.20
C PHE A 25 3.35 -3.83 -0.76
N TYR A 26 2.15 -3.67 -0.22
CA TYR A 26 2.01 -3.20 1.15
C TYR A 26 0.86 -3.86 1.90
N SER A 27 1.12 -4.20 3.17
CA SER A 27 0.16 -4.81 4.10
C SER A 27 0.76 -4.87 5.49
N SER A 28 -0.05 -4.75 6.53
CA SER A 28 0.40 -5.06 7.91
C SER A 28 0.86 -6.53 8.08
N GLN A 29 0.46 -7.42 7.18
CA GLN A 29 0.80 -8.84 7.13
C GLN A 29 1.62 -9.18 5.89
N ILE A 30 2.47 -8.27 5.42
CA ILE A 30 3.22 -8.41 4.16
C ILE A 30 4.04 -9.70 4.09
N GLU A 31 4.54 -10.18 5.22
CA GLU A 31 5.35 -11.41 5.32
C GLU A 31 4.59 -12.66 4.85
N GLU A 32 3.28 -12.70 5.03
CA GLU A 32 2.46 -13.83 4.61
C GLU A 32 2.37 -13.98 3.08
N PHE A 33 2.72 -12.94 2.33
CA PHE A 33 2.65 -12.89 0.87
C PHE A 33 4.02 -13.04 0.18
N ASN A 34 5.08 -13.26 0.96
CA ASN A 34 6.44 -13.37 0.44
C ASN A 34 6.58 -14.47 -0.62
N GLU A 35 5.93 -15.61 -0.41
CA GLU A 35 6.01 -16.73 -1.35
C GLU A 35 5.35 -16.41 -2.69
N GLU A 36 4.17 -15.79 -2.68
CA GLU A 36 3.43 -15.40 -3.88
C GLU A 36 4.21 -14.36 -4.71
N ILE A 37 4.81 -13.37 -4.04
CA ILE A 37 5.65 -12.36 -4.69
C ILE A 37 6.90 -13.01 -5.33
N LEU A 38 7.60 -13.88 -4.60
CA LEU A 38 8.77 -14.58 -5.13
C LEU A 38 8.42 -15.52 -6.28
N GLN A 39 7.31 -16.24 -6.21
CA GLN A 39 6.81 -17.10 -7.28
C GLN A 39 6.53 -16.30 -8.56
N PHE A 40 5.95 -15.12 -8.44
CA PHE A 40 5.74 -14.21 -9.56
C PHE A 40 7.06 -13.80 -10.21
N LEU A 41 8.05 -13.39 -9.43
CA LEU A 41 9.36 -12.99 -9.94
C LEU A 41 10.10 -14.16 -10.62
N TYR A 42 10.05 -15.35 -10.03
CA TYR A 42 10.63 -16.55 -10.64
C TYR A 42 9.98 -16.89 -11.99
N LYS A 43 8.66 -16.77 -12.10
CA LYS A 43 7.95 -16.99 -13.37
C LYS A 43 8.42 -16.04 -14.45
N ILE A 44 8.56 -14.74 -14.14
CA ILE A 44 9.10 -13.75 -15.09
C ILE A 44 10.51 -14.14 -15.53
N LEU A 45 11.39 -14.45 -14.57
CA LEU A 45 12.77 -14.83 -14.87
C LEU A 45 12.84 -16.05 -15.78
N PHE A 46 12.08 -17.11 -15.50
CA PHE A 46 12.08 -18.32 -16.29
C PHE A 46 11.54 -18.07 -17.70
N LEU A 47 10.43 -17.33 -17.84
CA LEU A 47 9.90 -16.96 -19.16
C LEU A 47 10.92 -16.22 -20.00
N ASN A 48 11.61 -15.25 -19.43
CA ASN A 48 12.59 -14.47 -20.16
C ASN A 48 13.83 -15.30 -20.55
N ILE A 49 14.28 -16.21 -19.68
CA ILE A 49 15.37 -17.14 -20.00
C ILE A 49 14.93 -18.09 -21.14
N GLU A 50 13.74 -18.68 -21.04
CA GLU A 50 13.22 -19.63 -22.03
C GLU A 50 13.10 -18.98 -23.41
N GLU A 51 12.62 -17.71 -23.46
CA GLU A 51 12.50 -16.96 -24.72
C GLU A 51 13.84 -16.58 -25.34
N ASN A 52 14.70 -15.93 -24.55
CA ASN A 52 15.94 -15.38 -25.08
C ASN A 52 16.94 -16.47 -25.45
N ARG A 53 16.87 -17.62 -24.78
CA ARG A 53 17.74 -18.78 -25.08
C ARG A 53 17.08 -19.81 -25.99
N ASN A 54 15.80 -19.61 -26.32
CA ASN A 54 14.99 -20.57 -27.09
C ASN A 54 15.07 -22.00 -26.51
N GLU A 55 15.07 -22.11 -25.17
CA GLU A 55 15.23 -23.34 -24.41
C GLU A 55 14.15 -23.45 -23.34
N ILE A 56 13.40 -24.57 -23.31
CA ILE A 56 12.46 -24.86 -22.22
C ILE A 56 13.25 -25.32 -20.99
N LEU A 57 13.11 -24.60 -19.88
CA LEU A 57 13.75 -24.93 -18.61
C LEU A 57 13.03 -26.10 -17.94
N GLY A 58 13.72 -27.24 -17.81
CA GLY A 58 13.25 -28.38 -17.01
C GLY A 58 13.20 -28.01 -15.51
N GLU A 59 12.36 -28.73 -14.74
CA GLU A 59 12.12 -28.45 -13.30
C GLU A 59 13.42 -28.48 -12.46
N ASP A 60 14.37 -29.37 -12.79
CA ASP A 60 15.64 -29.43 -12.05
C ASP A 60 16.52 -28.21 -12.29
N LYS A 61 16.53 -27.65 -13.51
CA LYS A 61 17.22 -26.37 -13.79
C LYS A 61 16.58 -25.21 -13.06
N LYS A 62 15.24 -25.14 -13.04
CA LYS A 62 14.50 -24.12 -12.27
C LYS A 62 14.81 -24.18 -10.78
N LYS A 63 14.78 -25.38 -10.19
CA LYS A 63 15.15 -25.60 -8.78
C LYS A 63 16.60 -25.20 -8.49
N ASN A 64 17.51 -25.48 -9.38
CA ASN A 64 18.91 -25.09 -9.22
C ASN A 64 19.08 -23.57 -9.24
N ILE A 65 18.45 -22.86 -10.19
CA ILE A 65 18.46 -21.39 -10.24
C ILE A 65 17.88 -20.80 -8.95
N ILE A 66 16.74 -21.29 -8.48
CA ILE A 66 16.12 -20.84 -7.22
C ILE A 66 17.08 -21.06 -6.03
N SER A 67 17.74 -22.22 -5.99
CA SER A 67 18.73 -22.51 -4.93
C SER A 67 19.90 -21.55 -4.97
N GLN A 68 20.41 -21.21 -6.14
CA GLN A 68 21.49 -20.23 -6.31
C GLN A 68 21.07 -18.80 -5.91
N ILE A 69 19.82 -18.42 -6.23
CA ILE A 69 19.24 -17.14 -5.78
C ILE A 69 19.19 -17.10 -4.25
N LYS A 70 18.62 -18.15 -3.61
CA LYS A 70 18.51 -18.24 -2.15
C LYS A 70 19.85 -18.19 -1.43
N ASN A 71 20.89 -18.71 -2.05
CA ASN A 71 22.26 -18.71 -1.53
C ASN A 71 23.06 -17.44 -1.92
N SER A 72 22.41 -16.44 -2.51
CA SER A 72 23.03 -15.17 -2.97
C SER A 72 24.23 -15.40 -3.93
N VAL A 73 24.18 -16.45 -4.72
CA VAL A 73 25.23 -16.77 -5.72
C VAL A 73 24.99 -15.98 -7.02
N ILE A 74 23.73 -15.65 -7.32
CA ILE A 74 23.37 -14.92 -8.55
C ILE A 74 23.31 -13.42 -8.25
N SER A 75 24.20 -12.65 -8.86
CA SER A 75 24.30 -11.19 -8.71
C SER A 75 23.14 -10.41 -9.38
N ASP A 76 22.34 -11.08 -10.20
CA ASP A 76 21.20 -10.45 -10.87
C ASP A 76 19.92 -10.45 -10.01
N PHE A 77 19.97 -11.07 -8.81
CA PHE A 77 18.86 -11.10 -7.85
C PHE A 77 19.34 -10.56 -6.50
N ASN A 78 18.87 -9.38 -6.15
CA ASN A 78 19.37 -8.62 -5.01
C ASN A 78 18.24 -8.35 -4.01
N MET A 79 18.53 -8.51 -2.73
CA MET A 79 17.60 -8.21 -1.63
C MET A 79 18.26 -7.32 -0.60
N LEU A 80 17.51 -6.35 -0.08
CA LEU A 80 17.92 -5.43 0.99
C LEU A 80 16.82 -5.37 2.04
N ASP A 81 17.18 -5.47 3.31
CA ASP A 81 16.27 -5.20 4.42
C ASP A 81 16.39 -3.75 4.87
N GLY A 82 15.27 -3.02 4.83
CA GLY A 82 15.18 -1.64 5.26
C GLY A 82 15.50 -1.43 6.75
N ASN A 83 15.28 -2.44 7.60
CA ASN A 83 15.63 -2.37 9.02
C ASN A 83 17.14 -2.17 9.24
N ASP A 84 17.96 -2.76 8.38
CA ASP A 84 19.42 -2.72 8.48
C ASP A 84 20.07 -1.72 7.51
N ALA A 85 19.25 -0.97 6.74
CA ALA A 85 19.73 -0.13 5.68
C ALA A 85 19.71 1.36 6.07
N ASN A 86 20.78 2.04 5.66
CA ASN A 86 20.88 3.49 5.69
C ASN A 86 21.02 4.04 4.26
N THR A 87 21.05 5.36 4.12
CA THR A 87 21.19 6.04 2.83
C THR A 87 22.36 5.52 1.99
N GLN A 88 23.50 5.19 2.62
CA GLN A 88 24.69 4.68 1.93
C GLN A 88 24.48 3.24 1.43
N LYS A 89 23.93 2.35 2.25
CA LYS A 89 23.60 0.98 1.85
C LYS A 89 22.61 0.95 0.69
N VAL A 90 21.59 1.83 0.69
CA VAL A 90 20.63 1.93 -0.44
C VAL A 90 21.32 2.40 -1.72
N ARG A 91 22.29 3.33 -1.65
CA ARG A 91 23.10 3.71 -2.83
C ARG A 91 23.93 2.55 -3.34
N GLU A 92 24.60 1.83 -2.46
CA GLU A 92 25.42 0.66 -2.80
C GLU A 92 24.56 -0.44 -3.44
N PHE A 93 23.35 -0.66 -2.94
CA PHE A 93 22.40 -1.64 -3.44
C PHE A 93 22.05 -1.43 -4.92
N PHE A 94 21.98 -0.18 -5.37
CA PHE A 94 21.67 0.16 -6.76
C PHE A 94 22.90 0.46 -7.63
N LEU A 95 24.14 0.35 -7.12
CA LEU A 95 25.33 0.67 -7.89
C LEU A 95 25.45 -0.06 -9.22
N ASP A 96 25.02 -1.32 -9.24
CA ASP A 96 25.17 -2.19 -10.40
C ASP A 96 23.91 -2.28 -11.27
N ILE A 97 22.88 -1.46 -10.99
CA ILE A 97 21.60 -1.56 -11.73
C ILE A 97 21.76 -1.21 -13.21
N GLU A 98 22.67 -0.29 -13.55
CA GLU A 98 22.97 0.13 -14.93
C GLU A 98 23.73 -0.95 -15.74
N LYS A 99 24.32 -1.93 -15.07
CA LYS A 99 25.02 -3.04 -15.74
C LYS A 99 24.01 -4.09 -16.20
N LYS A 100 24.19 -4.61 -17.41
CA LYS A 100 23.34 -5.69 -17.92
C LYS A 100 23.40 -6.92 -17.01
N PRO A 101 22.31 -7.72 -16.96
CA PRO A 101 22.31 -8.99 -16.26
C PRO A 101 23.42 -9.92 -16.77
N LEU A 102 24.00 -10.71 -15.88
CA LEU A 102 25.09 -11.64 -16.21
C LEU A 102 24.58 -13.07 -16.45
N ILE A 103 23.63 -13.51 -15.67
CA ILE A 103 23.14 -14.90 -15.64
C ILE A 103 21.65 -14.96 -16.01
N LEU A 104 20.86 -14.07 -15.43
CA LEU A 104 19.42 -13.93 -15.69
C LEU A 104 19.20 -12.89 -16.80
N GLU A 105 18.06 -12.92 -17.45
CA GLU A 105 17.71 -11.91 -18.46
C GLU A 105 17.18 -10.61 -17.84
N ASN A 106 16.86 -10.65 -16.54
CA ASN A 106 16.44 -9.50 -15.74
C ASN A 106 17.32 -9.37 -14.51
N LYS A 107 17.40 -8.13 -14.00
CA LYS A 107 17.88 -7.83 -12.67
C LYS A 107 16.72 -7.55 -11.73
N ILE A 108 16.66 -8.27 -10.63
CA ILE A 108 15.63 -8.12 -9.60
C ILE A 108 16.24 -7.41 -8.39
N TYR A 109 15.56 -6.38 -7.92
CA TYR A 109 15.90 -5.64 -6.71
C TYR A 109 14.69 -5.64 -5.78
N ILE A 110 14.81 -6.29 -4.63
CA ILE A 110 13.75 -6.34 -3.61
C ILE A 110 14.23 -5.55 -2.39
N ILE A 111 13.41 -4.61 -1.92
CA ILE A 111 13.65 -3.91 -0.66
C ILE A 111 12.50 -4.28 0.28
N ASP A 112 12.82 -5.07 1.29
CA ASP A 112 11.93 -5.41 2.38
C ASP A 112 11.91 -4.30 3.42
N ASN A 113 10.82 -4.18 4.19
CA ASN A 113 10.66 -3.19 5.26
C ASN A 113 11.03 -1.77 4.81
N PHE A 114 10.63 -1.38 3.61
CA PHE A 114 10.99 -0.09 3.01
C PHE A 114 10.49 1.11 3.83
N ASP A 115 9.40 0.96 4.54
CA ASP A 115 8.82 1.93 5.46
C ASP A 115 9.68 2.20 6.72
N MET A 116 10.71 1.38 6.97
CA MET A 116 11.72 1.61 8.02
C MET A 116 12.87 2.52 7.55
N LEU A 117 12.98 2.76 6.24
CA LEU A 117 13.96 3.70 5.69
C LEU A 117 13.57 5.14 6.00
N ASN A 118 14.53 5.96 6.40
CA ASN A 118 14.32 7.40 6.52
C ASN A 118 14.12 8.06 5.13
N ASP A 119 13.56 9.27 5.10
CA ASP A 119 13.25 10.00 3.87
C ASP A 119 14.47 10.16 2.95
N SER A 120 15.68 10.38 3.50
CA SER A 120 16.90 10.50 2.72
C SER A 120 17.25 9.20 1.99
N ALA A 121 17.05 8.05 2.63
CA ALA A 121 17.28 6.74 2.02
C ALA A 121 16.22 6.42 0.97
N GLN A 122 14.95 6.74 1.25
CA GLN A 122 13.87 6.60 0.28
C GLN A 122 14.10 7.48 -0.96
N ASN A 123 14.56 8.73 -0.79
CA ASN A 123 14.87 9.63 -1.89
C ASN A 123 15.98 9.10 -2.83
N VAL A 124 16.93 8.32 -2.31
CA VAL A 124 17.98 7.69 -3.16
C VAL A 124 17.38 6.78 -4.22
N THR A 125 16.25 6.12 -3.94
CA THR A 125 15.61 5.19 -4.88
C THR A 125 14.94 5.90 -6.06
N LEU A 126 14.63 7.20 -5.94
CA LEU A 126 13.84 7.94 -6.92
C LEU A 126 14.47 7.95 -8.31
N LYS A 127 15.78 8.17 -8.41
CA LYS A 127 16.49 8.15 -9.70
C LYS A 127 16.24 6.84 -10.45
N THR A 128 16.32 5.73 -9.74
CA THR A 128 16.13 4.40 -10.33
C THR A 128 14.66 4.12 -10.65
N LEU A 129 13.74 4.62 -9.85
CA LEU A 129 12.30 4.45 -10.07
C LEU A 129 11.77 5.31 -11.23
N GLU A 130 12.42 6.46 -11.52
CA GLU A 130 12.06 7.35 -12.64
C GLU A 130 12.46 6.76 -13.98
N GLU A 131 13.69 6.26 -14.08
CA GLU A 131 14.27 5.75 -15.33
C GLU A 131 14.90 4.37 -15.12
N PRO A 132 14.11 3.34 -14.79
CA PRO A 132 14.63 2.00 -14.58
C PRO A 132 15.15 1.41 -15.91
N PRO A 133 16.32 0.74 -15.92
CA PRO A 133 16.73 -0.04 -17.08
C PRO A 133 15.66 -1.06 -17.47
N LYS A 134 15.48 -1.30 -18.77
CA LYS A 134 14.41 -2.19 -19.28
C LYS A 134 14.44 -3.61 -18.72
N TYR A 135 15.60 -4.07 -18.29
CA TYR A 135 15.81 -5.37 -17.67
C TYR A 135 15.64 -5.37 -16.14
N ALA A 136 15.46 -4.20 -15.51
CA ALA A 136 15.34 -4.12 -14.07
C ALA A 136 13.88 -4.24 -13.64
N ILE A 137 13.65 -5.00 -12.57
CA ILE A 137 12.39 -5.08 -11.84
C ILE A 137 12.66 -4.75 -10.38
N ILE A 138 12.01 -3.72 -9.90
CA ILE A 138 12.16 -3.22 -8.54
C ILE A 138 10.90 -3.58 -7.76
N VAL A 139 11.07 -4.24 -6.64
CA VAL A 139 9.99 -4.62 -5.73
C VAL A 139 10.24 -3.96 -4.37
N ILE A 140 9.31 -3.16 -3.95
CA ILE A 140 9.28 -2.54 -2.64
C ILE A 140 8.21 -3.24 -1.82
N LYS A 141 8.57 -3.69 -0.60
CA LYS A 141 7.62 -4.25 0.37
C LYS A 141 7.58 -3.36 1.60
N ALA A 142 6.38 -3.12 2.13
CA ALA A 142 6.19 -2.25 3.28
C ALA A 142 5.00 -2.70 4.13
N SER A 143 5.11 -2.53 5.44
CA SER A 143 4.00 -2.75 6.35
C SER A 143 3.05 -1.54 6.38
N ASN A 144 3.58 -0.34 6.27
CA ASN A 144 2.82 0.90 6.34
C ASN A 144 3.10 1.83 5.15
N ILE A 145 2.12 1.96 4.26
CA ILE A 145 2.23 2.85 3.09
C ILE A 145 2.38 4.33 3.47
N ASN A 146 1.88 4.76 4.64
CA ASN A 146 1.94 6.16 5.06
C ASN A 146 3.36 6.60 5.47
N SER A 147 4.26 5.66 5.78
CA SER A 147 5.67 5.93 6.05
C SER A 147 6.51 6.01 4.76
N ILE A 148 5.89 5.88 3.59
CA ILE A 148 6.56 5.99 2.30
C ILE A 148 6.27 7.35 1.69
N ILE A 149 7.31 8.07 1.26
CA ILE A 149 7.17 9.39 0.65
C ILE A 149 6.33 9.34 -0.64
N ASP A 150 5.54 10.37 -0.89
CA ASP A 150 4.61 10.43 -2.03
C ASP A 150 5.29 10.26 -3.38
N THR A 151 6.50 10.75 -3.49
CA THR A 151 7.33 10.67 -4.70
C THR A 151 7.70 9.23 -5.08
N VAL A 152 7.95 8.34 -4.10
CA VAL A 152 8.13 6.89 -4.33
C VAL A 152 6.80 6.24 -4.67
N ARG A 153 5.74 6.54 -3.88
CA ARG A 153 4.42 5.95 -4.09
C ARG A 153 3.84 6.22 -5.48
N SER A 154 4.12 7.39 -6.05
CA SER A 154 3.62 7.80 -7.37
C SER A 154 4.31 7.09 -8.53
N ARG A 155 5.51 6.52 -8.32
CA ARG A 155 6.32 5.85 -9.35
C ARG A 155 6.21 4.33 -9.34
N CYS A 156 5.52 3.79 -8.35
CA CYS A 156 5.33 2.34 -8.21
C CYS A 156 3.90 1.93 -8.52
N GLN A 157 3.74 0.76 -9.11
CA GLN A 157 2.46 0.07 -9.17
C GLN A 157 2.10 -0.41 -7.77
N LYS A 158 1.13 0.24 -7.15
CA LYS A 158 0.72 -0.03 -5.77
C LYS A 158 -0.22 -1.22 -5.72
N ILE A 159 0.11 -2.21 -4.87
CA ILE A 159 -0.68 -3.42 -4.66
C ILE A 159 -0.87 -3.61 -3.16
N TYR A 160 -2.09 -3.38 -2.70
CA TYR A 160 -2.49 -3.68 -1.34
C TYR A 160 -2.75 -5.18 -1.19
N LEU A 161 -2.08 -5.78 -0.20
CA LEU A 161 -2.20 -7.18 0.15
C LEU A 161 -2.90 -7.31 1.49
N GLY A 162 -3.74 -8.28 1.61
CA GLY A 162 -4.58 -8.54 2.75
C GLY A 162 -5.94 -8.98 2.25
N GLU A 163 -6.59 -9.76 3.02
CA GLU A 163 -7.99 -9.99 2.78
C GLU A 163 -8.66 -8.62 2.93
N ASP A 164 -9.53 -8.27 1.98
CA ASP A 164 -10.68 -7.45 2.28
C ASP A 164 -11.57 -8.28 3.23
N ASN A 165 -10.96 -8.79 4.28
CA ASN A 165 -11.65 -9.39 5.41
C ASN A 165 -12.25 -8.24 6.19
N PHE A 166 -13.44 -7.85 5.73
CA PHE A 166 -14.41 -7.18 6.57
C PHE A 166 -14.69 -8.00 7.86
N ASP A 167 -14.16 -9.22 7.98
CA ASP A 167 -14.42 -10.16 9.07
C ASP A 167 -13.26 -10.31 10.08
N ASN A 168 -12.03 -9.82 9.78
CA ASN A 168 -10.94 -9.69 10.76
C ASN A 168 -10.74 -8.23 11.15
N ILE A 169 -11.80 -7.62 11.62
CA ILE A 169 -11.74 -6.36 12.35
C ILE A 169 -11.06 -6.71 13.68
N ASN A 170 -9.80 -6.27 13.85
CA ASN A 170 -9.18 -6.25 15.17
C ASN A 170 -10.15 -5.53 16.14
N GLU A 171 -10.18 -5.90 17.41
CA GLU A 171 -11.06 -5.27 18.42
C GLU A 171 -10.97 -3.71 18.40
N ILE A 172 -9.85 -3.16 17.93
CA ILE A 172 -9.63 -1.72 17.77
C ILE A 172 -10.45 -1.20 16.59
N ASP A 173 -10.49 -1.91 15.44
CA ASP A 173 -11.26 -1.51 14.26
C ASP A 173 -12.77 -1.63 14.52
N GLU A 174 -13.21 -2.64 15.30
CA GLU A 174 -14.61 -2.75 15.72
C GLU A 174 -15.05 -1.55 16.56
N LYS A 175 -14.25 -1.14 17.52
CA LYS A 175 -14.52 0.06 18.36
C LYS A 175 -14.54 1.34 17.53
N ILE A 176 -13.66 1.48 16.55
CA ILE A 176 -13.61 2.64 15.65
C ILE A 176 -14.83 2.64 14.72
N ASN A 177 -15.19 1.48 14.18
CA ASN A 177 -16.35 1.31 13.32
C ASN A 177 -17.66 1.55 14.10
N GLU A 178 -17.75 1.05 15.33
CA GLU A 178 -18.87 1.33 16.23
C GLU A 178 -18.97 2.83 16.54
N LEU A 179 -17.85 3.47 16.84
CA LEU A 179 -17.78 4.91 17.06
C LEU A 179 -18.25 5.69 15.83
N ALA A 180 -17.76 5.35 14.65
CA ALA A 180 -18.14 6.01 13.40
C ALA A 180 -19.63 5.80 13.05
N ASN A 181 -20.15 4.59 13.26
CA ASN A 181 -21.58 4.28 13.07
C ASN A 181 -22.45 5.08 14.06
N ASN A 182 -22.01 5.19 15.32
CA ASN A 182 -22.72 5.98 16.32
C ASN A 182 -22.69 7.48 16.00
N ILE A 183 -21.58 8.00 15.45
CA ILE A 183 -21.48 9.38 14.97
C ILE A 183 -22.55 9.68 13.91
N ILE A 184 -22.78 8.76 12.96
CA ILE A 184 -23.84 8.92 11.94
C ILE A 184 -25.22 8.81 12.56
N LYS A 185 -25.50 7.76 13.34
CA LYS A 185 -26.82 7.50 13.91
C LYS A 185 -27.27 8.62 14.84
N ASP A 186 -26.36 9.10 15.67
CA ASP A 186 -26.68 10.11 16.68
C ASP A 186 -26.77 11.53 16.12
N THR A 187 -26.60 11.75 14.81
CA THR A 187 -26.97 13.03 14.17
C THR A 187 -28.46 13.35 14.33
N GLU A 188 -29.31 12.37 14.70
CA GLU A 188 -30.71 12.56 15.06
C GLU A 188 -30.92 13.25 16.42
N ILE A 189 -29.87 13.41 17.22
CA ILE A 189 -29.94 14.15 18.48
C ILE A 189 -30.28 15.62 18.18
N SER A 190 -31.43 16.07 18.65
CA SER A 190 -31.99 17.40 18.33
C SER A 190 -31.14 18.58 18.81
N LYS A 191 -30.24 18.37 19.79
CA LYS A 191 -29.35 19.42 20.30
C LYS A 191 -27.90 19.17 19.92
N TYR A 192 -27.35 19.99 19.03
CA TYR A 192 -25.97 19.95 18.58
C TYR A 192 -24.96 19.91 19.73
N THR A 193 -25.16 20.68 20.77
CA THR A 193 -24.23 20.71 21.92
C THR A 193 -24.08 19.36 22.61
N ILE A 194 -25.14 18.55 22.68
CA ILE A 194 -25.11 17.21 23.27
C ILE A 194 -24.37 16.26 22.33
N TYR A 195 -24.69 16.29 21.04
CA TYR A 195 -24.03 15.51 20.02
C TYR A 195 -22.51 15.81 19.99
N TYR A 196 -22.14 17.07 19.92
CA TYR A 196 -20.77 17.53 19.89
C TYR A 196 -19.97 17.08 21.12
N ALA A 197 -20.51 17.33 22.33
CA ALA A 197 -19.86 16.91 23.57
C ALA A 197 -19.67 15.38 23.67
N LYS A 198 -20.56 14.60 23.05
CA LYS A 198 -20.48 13.14 23.07
C LYS A 198 -19.32 12.59 22.23
N TYR A 199 -18.95 13.26 21.12
CA TYR A 199 -18.04 12.70 20.11
C TYR A 199 -16.71 13.45 19.95
N ARG A 200 -16.64 14.74 20.30
CA ARG A 200 -15.46 15.59 20.08
C ARG A 200 -14.16 14.97 20.61
N ASP A 201 -14.18 14.50 21.85
CA ASP A 201 -12.99 13.97 22.51
C ASP A 201 -12.71 12.50 22.14
N LYS A 202 -13.65 11.83 21.50
CA LYS A 202 -13.49 10.45 20.98
C LYS A 202 -12.81 10.41 19.61
N ILE A 203 -12.84 11.50 18.85
CA ILE A 203 -12.13 11.63 17.59
C ILE A 203 -10.70 12.09 17.90
N THR A 204 -9.73 11.25 17.60
CA THR A 204 -8.30 11.46 17.81
C THR A 204 -7.56 11.48 16.49
N ARG A 205 -6.29 11.92 16.49
CA ARG A 205 -5.44 11.84 15.28
C ARG A 205 -5.24 10.41 14.80
N ASP A 206 -5.21 9.45 15.73
CA ASP A 206 -4.94 8.04 15.42
C ASP A 206 -6.15 7.34 14.79
N ASN A 207 -7.40 7.77 15.11
CA ASN A 207 -8.59 7.10 14.62
C ASN A 207 -9.37 7.87 13.54
N VAL A 208 -9.11 9.17 13.34
CA VAL A 208 -9.90 10.01 12.44
C VAL A 208 -9.89 9.53 10.98
N VAL A 209 -8.76 9.00 10.53
CA VAL A 209 -8.62 8.50 9.15
C VAL A 209 -9.53 7.29 8.94
N GLU A 210 -9.55 6.36 9.89
CA GLU A 210 -10.40 5.17 9.84
C GLU A 210 -11.88 5.52 10.01
N ILE A 211 -12.21 6.47 10.89
CA ILE A 211 -13.57 7.03 11.00
C ILE A 211 -14.02 7.57 9.65
N LEU A 212 -13.23 8.42 8.97
CA LEU A 212 -13.58 8.98 7.67
C LEU A 212 -13.70 7.92 6.58
N ARG A 213 -12.89 6.87 6.62
CA ARG A 213 -12.98 5.73 5.72
C ARG A 213 -14.28 4.96 5.92
N TYR A 214 -14.63 4.68 7.18
CA TYR A 214 -15.89 4.04 7.52
C TYR A 214 -17.10 4.88 7.09
N LEU A 215 -17.09 6.19 7.37
CA LEU A 215 -18.13 7.11 6.97
C LEU A 215 -18.33 7.12 5.45
N GLU A 216 -17.26 7.25 4.67
CA GLU A 216 -17.32 7.25 3.21
C GLU A 216 -17.99 5.98 2.66
N LYS A 217 -17.68 4.83 3.25
CA LYS A 217 -18.21 3.53 2.83
C LYS A 217 -19.69 3.35 3.20
N ASN A 218 -20.10 3.83 4.36
CA ASN A 218 -21.41 3.56 4.93
C ASN A 218 -22.45 4.67 4.70
N ILE A 219 -22.04 5.86 4.29
CA ILE A 219 -22.94 6.95 3.85
C ILE A 219 -23.87 6.50 2.70
N PHE A 220 -23.48 5.49 1.94
CA PHE A 220 -24.30 4.93 0.86
C PHE A 220 -25.61 4.29 1.32
N LEU A 221 -25.78 4.01 2.62
CA LEU A 221 -26.98 3.40 3.18
C LEU A 221 -28.13 4.40 3.43
N ASP A 222 -27.83 5.72 3.45
CA ASP A 222 -28.82 6.78 3.70
C ASP A 222 -29.08 7.60 2.42
N ILE A 223 -30.22 7.35 1.77
CA ILE A 223 -30.49 7.82 0.39
C ILE A 223 -30.75 9.35 0.33
N ILE A 224 -31.26 9.94 1.40
CA ILE A 224 -31.82 11.31 1.38
C ILE A 224 -30.73 12.39 1.40
N ASN A 225 -29.65 12.22 2.17
CA ASN A 225 -28.60 13.22 2.37
C ASN A 225 -27.20 12.76 1.90
N LYS A 226 -27.18 11.75 1.01
CA LYS A 226 -25.96 11.09 0.54
C LYS A 226 -24.92 12.06 -0.03
N TYR A 227 -25.31 12.95 -0.92
CA TYR A 227 -24.40 13.85 -1.61
C TYR A 227 -23.71 14.83 -0.62
N GLU A 228 -24.48 15.45 0.26
CA GLU A 228 -23.96 16.43 1.22
C GLU A 228 -23.04 15.77 2.26
N MET A 229 -23.41 14.59 2.76
CA MET A 229 -22.55 13.81 3.67
C MET A 229 -21.22 13.39 3.02
N THR A 230 -21.28 12.95 1.75
CA THR A 230 -20.08 12.59 0.99
C THR A 230 -19.16 13.80 0.82
N GLU A 231 -19.72 14.98 0.57
CA GLU A 231 -18.95 16.22 0.46
C GLU A 231 -18.27 16.60 1.78
N VAL A 232 -18.97 16.45 2.92
CA VAL A 232 -18.38 16.68 4.26
C VAL A 232 -17.18 15.76 4.50
N VAL A 233 -17.31 14.48 4.22
CA VAL A 233 -16.22 13.51 4.40
C VAL A 233 -15.06 13.81 3.46
N ALA A 234 -15.32 14.12 2.19
CA ALA A 234 -14.28 14.47 1.21
C ALA A 234 -13.50 15.71 1.61
N LYS A 235 -14.19 16.77 2.07
CA LYS A 235 -13.56 17.99 2.58
C LYS A 235 -12.77 17.75 3.86
N SER A 236 -13.25 16.88 4.76
CA SER A 236 -12.52 16.50 5.97
C SER A 236 -11.22 15.75 5.64
N LYS A 237 -11.23 14.84 4.68
CA LYS A 237 -10.02 14.19 4.17
C LYS A 237 -9.02 15.19 3.58
N GLN A 238 -9.51 16.17 2.83
CA GLN A 238 -8.68 17.21 2.23
C GLN A 238 -8.00 18.09 3.30
N LYS A 239 -8.69 18.38 4.41
CA LYS A 239 -8.13 19.12 5.56
C LYS A 239 -7.01 18.35 6.25
N ILE A 240 -7.13 17.01 6.38
CA ILE A 240 -6.06 16.15 6.90
C ILE A 240 -4.84 16.22 5.97
N THR A 241 -5.03 16.06 4.67
CA THR A 241 -3.94 16.09 3.69
C THR A 241 -3.19 17.42 3.68
N ARG A 242 -3.89 18.52 3.96
CA ARG A 242 -3.30 19.87 4.07
C ARG A 242 -2.70 20.17 5.43
N ASN A 243 -2.71 19.21 6.34
CA ASN A 243 -2.21 19.34 7.71
C ASN A 243 -2.84 20.53 8.47
N GLU A 244 -4.14 20.78 8.25
CA GLU A 244 -4.89 21.82 8.93
C GLU A 244 -5.03 21.52 10.43
N ASN A 245 -5.42 22.53 11.21
CA ASN A 245 -5.60 22.38 12.66
C ASN A 245 -6.61 21.26 12.96
N PHE A 246 -6.17 20.26 13.74
CA PHE A 246 -6.96 19.07 14.03
C PHE A 246 -8.25 19.36 14.82
N GLU A 247 -8.23 20.35 15.72
CA GLU A 247 -9.44 20.77 16.44
C GLU A 247 -10.47 21.34 15.48
N MET A 248 -10.04 22.19 14.54
CA MET A 248 -10.93 22.73 13.49
C MET A 248 -11.48 21.64 12.57
N LEU A 249 -10.72 20.58 12.33
CA LEU A 249 -11.19 19.44 11.56
C LEU A 249 -12.32 18.71 12.28
N LYS A 250 -12.17 18.45 13.59
CA LYS A 250 -13.21 17.79 14.40
C LYS A 250 -14.49 18.62 14.42
N ASP A 251 -14.33 19.90 14.66
CA ASP A 251 -15.45 20.86 14.70
C ASP A 251 -16.18 20.86 13.35
N TYR A 252 -15.43 20.98 12.26
CA TYR A 252 -16.00 20.93 10.91
C TYR A 252 -16.74 19.63 10.62
N LEU A 253 -16.14 18.49 10.95
CA LEU A 253 -16.74 17.17 10.68
C LEU A 253 -18.05 16.99 11.44
N LEU A 254 -18.03 17.19 12.76
CA LEU A 254 -19.20 16.97 13.61
C LEU A 254 -20.32 17.98 13.32
N GLU A 255 -20.00 19.25 13.14
CA GLU A 255 -20.98 20.28 12.85
C GLU A 255 -21.70 20.02 11.52
N ASN A 256 -20.95 19.71 10.46
CA ASN A 256 -21.55 19.53 9.14
C ASN A 256 -22.31 18.20 9.02
N LEU A 257 -21.83 17.09 9.63
CA LEU A 257 -22.61 15.87 9.69
C LEU A 257 -23.95 16.07 10.39
N TRP A 258 -23.96 16.80 11.50
CA TRP A 258 -25.18 17.08 12.22
C TRP A 258 -26.14 18.01 11.43
N ARG A 259 -25.60 19.06 10.80
CA ARG A 259 -26.40 20.02 9.98
C ARG A 259 -27.06 19.33 8.79
N VAL A 260 -26.36 18.44 8.11
CA VAL A 260 -26.90 17.70 6.95
C VAL A 260 -28.15 16.92 7.31
N LYS A 261 -28.22 16.33 8.52
CA LYS A 261 -29.39 15.59 9.00
C LYS A 261 -30.50 16.47 9.55
N ASN A 262 -30.16 17.57 10.21
CA ASN A 262 -31.15 18.38 10.95
C ASN A 262 -31.60 19.64 10.21
N GLY A 263 -31.07 19.87 9.00
CA GLY A 263 -31.33 21.10 8.25
C GLY A 263 -30.58 22.32 8.82
N ASN A 264 -30.53 23.39 8.02
CA ASN A 264 -30.01 24.69 8.49
C ASN A 264 -31.07 25.33 9.40
N SER A 265 -31.09 24.96 10.67
CA SER A 265 -31.86 25.65 11.69
C SER A 265 -30.96 26.55 12.55
#